data_8d62f58b44f181a44bff12f66eadc571
#
_entry.id   8d62f58b44f181a44bff12f66eadc571
#
_cell.length_a   1.000
_cell.length_b   1.000
_cell.length_c   1.000
_cell.angle_alpha   90.00
_cell.angle_beta   90.00
_cell.angle_gamma   90.00
#
_symmetry.space_group_name_H-M   'P 1'
#
loop_
_entity.id
_entity.type
_entity.pdbx_description
1 polymer ?
#
loop_
_entity_poly.entity_id
_entity_poly.type
_entity_poly.pdbx_seq_one_letter_code
_entity_poly.pdbx_strand_id
1 'polypeptide(L)'
;MSALLLWMRNLNFPFNLQHLENSYLIRLVKTINLREIWYFGLQYTDNKGFSTWLKLNKKVLKQDVKKEPILQFKFRAKFYPEDVAEEIIQDVTLRLFYLQVKDLILSDEVYCPPDQAVLLASYAMQAKYGDYLKDKHLPGTLANDRLLPQRVLNQFKMNINEWNIV
;
A
#
# COMPACT_ATOMS: atom_id res chain seq x y z
N MET A 1 -6.51 -12.06 -0.98
CA MET A 1 -6.13 -10.62 -0.82
C MET A 1 -6.00 -10.37 0.68
N SER A 2 -4.81 -10.01 1.19
CA SER A 2 -4.63 -9.88 2.64
C SER A 2 -5.46 -8.70 3.18
N ALA A 3 -6.01 -8.85 4.40
CA ALA A 3 -6.75 -7.78 5.09
C ALA A 3 -5.96 -6.45 5.12
N LEU A 4 -4.62 -6.51 5.21
CA LEU A 4 -3.71 -5.35 5.21
C LEU A 4 -3.79 -4.51 3.92
N LEU A 5 -3.99 -5.14 2.75
CA LEU A 5 -4.17 -4.42 1.47
C LEU A 5 -5.46 -3.61 1.41
N LEU A 6 -6.54 -4.11 2.01
CA LEU A 6 -7.80 -3.39 2.14
C LEU A 6 -7.65 -2.12 2.99
N TRP A 7 -6.79 -2.16 4.02
CA TRP A 7 -6.57 -1.06 4.95
C TRP A 7 -5.75 0.10 4.35
N MET A 8 -4.85 -0.20 3.43
CA MET A 8 -4.06 0.83 2.73
C MET A 8 -4.86 1.53 1.62
N ARG A 9 -6.00 0.97 1.19
CA ARG A 9 -6.81 1.54 0.11
C ARG A 9 -7.70 2.65 0.64
N ASN A 10 -8.98 2.48 0.73
CA ASN A 10 -9.87 3.56 1.11
C ASN A 10 -10.63 3.22 2.39
N LEU A 11 -10.42 4.02 3.42
CA LEU A 11 -11.22 4.00 4.63
C LEU A 11 -12.41 4.92 4.44
N ASN A 12 -13.60 4.35 4.41
CA ASN A 12 -14.84 5.09 4.19
C ASN A 12 -15.49 5.45 5.54
N PHE A 13 -15.74 6.73 5.76
CA PHE A 13 -16.37 7.21 6.99
C PHE A 13 -17.61 8.04 6.67
N PRO A 14 -18.76 7.78 7.33
CA PRO A 14 -19.93 8.63 7.19
C PRO A 14 -19.62 10.07 7.66
N PHE A 15 -20.10 11.06 6.91
CA PHE A 15 -19.83 12.49 7.17
C PHE A 15 -20.39 12.98 8.52
N ASN A 16 -21.42 12.36 9.05
CA ASN A 16 -22.07 12.72 10.32
C ASN A 16 -21.27 12.32 11.57
N LEU A 17 -20.13 11.64 11.43
CA LEU A 17 -19.22 11.34 12.54
C LEU A 17 -18.38 12.58 12.90
N GLN A 18 -18.99 13.53 13.62
CA GLN A 18 -18.36 14.79 14.04
C GLN A 18 -17.13 14.62 14.95
N HIS A 19 -16.90 13.41 15.46
CA HIS A 19 -15.82 13.05 16.39
C HIS A 19 -14.77 12.14 15.75
N LEU A 20 -14.49 12.33 14.45
CA LEU A 20 -13.38 11.67 13.75
C LEU A 20 -12.03 12.24 14.24
N GLU A 21 -11.81 12.13 15.54
CA GLU A 21 -10.54 12.38 16.19
C GLU A 21 -9.78 11.04 16.28
N ASN A 22 -8.58 11.07 16.76
CA ASN A 22 -7.66 9.94 16.99
C ASN A 22 -8.28 8.55 17.25
N SER A 23 -9.55 8.48 17.69
CA SER A 23 -10.20 7.21 18.08
C SER A 23 -10.30 6.19 16.93
N TYR A 24 -10.48 6.63 15.67
CA TYR A 24 -10.57 5.72 14.54
C TYR A 24 -9.19 5.24 14.09
N LEU A 25 -8.21 6.14 14.04
CA LEU A 25 -6.82 5.73 13.80
C LEU A 25 -6.37 4.76 14.90
N ILE A 26 -6.70 5.04 16.15
CA ILE A 26 -6.39 4.17 17.28
C ILE A 26 -7.08 2.80 17.14
N ARG A 27 -8.35 2.76 16.75
CA ARG A 27 -9.05 1.47 16.48
C ARG A 27 -8.40 0.72 15.34
N LEU A 28 -8.06 1.43 14.26
CA LEU A 28 -7.39 0.87 13.11
C LEU A 28 -6.09 0.19 13.52
N VAL A 29 -5.17 0.93 14.11
CA VAL A 29 -3.85 0.43 14.48
C VAL A 29 -3.94 -0.69 15.52
N LYS A 30 -4.92 -0.66 16.43
CA LYS A 30 -5.19 -1.74 17.38
C LYS A 30 -5.62 -3.03 16.67
N THR A 31 -6.48 -2.94 15.64
CA THR A 31 -6.96 -4.12 14.90
C THR A 31 -5.83 -4.87 14.22
N ILE A 32 -4.82 -4.17 13.72
CA ILE A 32 -3.65 -4.77 13.07
C ILE A 32 -2.46 -4.93 14.03
N ASN A 33 -2.64 -4.62 15.31
CA ASN A 33 -1.61 -4.65 16.34
C ASN A 33 -0.36 -3.80 15.99
N LEU A 34 -0.56 -2.66 15.32
CA LEU A 34 0.50 -1.74 14.96
C LEU A 34 0.82 -0.81 16.14
N ARG A 35 2.06 -0.85 16.61
CA ARG A 35 2.58 0.02 17.69
C ARG A 35 3.37 1.20 17.13
N GLU A 36 4.09 1.01 16.03
CA GLU A 36 4.97 1.99 15.39
C GLU A 36 4.17 2.99 14.53
N ILE A 37 3.20 3.63 15.17
CA ILE A 37 2.22 4.51 14.50
C ILE A 37 2.81 5.82 13.99
N TRP A 38 3.97 6.23 14.50
CA TRP A 38 4.65 7.48 14.15
C TRP A 38 5.10 7.55 12.70
N TYR A 39 5.28 6.43 12.03
CA TYR A 39 5.58 6.39 10.61
C TYR A 39 4.37 6.67 9.73
N PHE A 40 3.15 6.54 10.24
CA PHE A 40 1.93 6.49 9.45
C PHE A 40 1.03 7.70 9.66
N GLY A 41 0.16 7.93 8.70
CA GLY A 41 -0.86 8.97 8.78
C GLY A 41 -2.09 8.63 7.94
N LEU A 42 -3.08 9.49 8.06
CA LEU A 42 -4.27 9.46 7.20
C LEU A 42 -4.13 10.54 6.13
N GLN A 43 -4.26 10.12 4.87
CA GLN A 43 -4.22 10.99 3.71
C GLN A 43 -5.64 11.10 3.14
N TYR A 44 -6.01 12.27 2.66
CA TYR A 44 -7.29 12.53 2.00
C TYR A 44 -7.10 13.47 0.82
N THR A 45 -8.11 13.53 -0.06
CA THR A 45 -8.15 14.49 -1.15
C THR A 45 -8.89 15.74 -0.66
N ASP A 46 -8.22 16.89 -0.70
CA ASP A 46 -8.80 18.16 -0.29
C ASP A 46 -9.81 18.72 -1.29
N ASN A 47 -10.44 19.85 -0.97
CA ASN A 47 -11.43 20.50 -1.84
C ASN A 47 -10.86 20.96 -3.20
N LYS A 48 -9.53 21.07 -3.32
CA LYS A 48 -8.83 21.46 -4.54
C LYS A 48 -8.37 20.26 -5.37
N GLY A 49 -8.58 19.03 -4.87
CA GLY A 49 -8.14 17.80 -5.53
C GLY A 49 -6.74 17.34 -5.16
N PHE A 50 -6.06 18.01 -4.22
CA PHE A 50 -4.72 17.62 -3.80
C PHE A 50 -4.75 16.58 -2.68
N SER A 51 -3.78 15.67 -2.73
CA SER A 51 -3.55 14.71 -1.66
C SER A 51 -2.91 15.40 -0.44
N THR A 52 -3.58 15.37 0.69
CA THR A 52 -3.22 16.12 1.89
C THR A 52 -3.24 15.23 3.12
N TRP A 53 -2.35 15.48 4.08
CA TRP A 53 -2.30 14.75 5.34
C TRP A 53 -3.28 15.29 6.38
N LEU A 54 -4.07 14.39 6.97
CA LEU A 54 -4.96 14.74 8.06
C LEU A 54 -4.15 15.15 9.30
N LYS A 55 -4.47 16.33 9.85
CA LYS A 55 -3.90 16.82 11.11
C LYS A 55 -4.70 16.22 12.26
N LEU A 56 -4.10 15.32 13.01
CA LEU A 56 -4.76 14.57 14.09
C LEU A 56 -5.11 15.44 15.31
N ASN A 57 -4.48 16.61 15.44
CA ASN A 57 -4.76 17.57 16.50
C ASN A 57 -5.90 18.56 16.16
N LYS A 58 -6.55 18.39 15.00
CA LYS A 58 -7.66 19.25 14.55
C LYS A 58 -8.87 18.40 14.19
N LYS A 59 -10.06 18.90 14.48
CA LYS A 59 -11.30 18.27 14.02
C LYS A 59 -11.31 18.13 12.51
N VAL A 60 -11.73 16.97 11.99
CA VAL A 60 -11.74 16.67 10.56
C VAL A 60 -12.52 17.73 9.77
N LEU A 61 -13.71 18.10 10.24
CA LEU A 61 -14.57 19.09 9.58
C LEU A 61 -14.03 20.53 9.60
N LYS A 62 -12.96 20.80 10.36
CA LYS A 62 -12.25 22.09 10.36
C LYS A 62 -11.05 22.10 9.40
N GLN A 63 -10.86 21.02 8.66
CA GLN A 63 -9.84 20.87 7.63
C GLN A 63 -10.50 20.91 6.26
N ASP A 64 -9.73 21.10 5.20
CA ASP A 64 -10.24 21.26 3.83
C ASP A 64 -10.73 19.94 3.20
N VAL A 65 -11.46 19.13 3.98
CA VAL A 65 -12.07 17.90 3.50
C VAL A 65 -13.25 18.19 2.59
N LYS A 66 -13.38 17.44 1.51
CA LYS A 66 -14.54 17.49 0.65
C LYS A 66 -15.79 17.15 1.45
N LYS A 67 -16.83 18.00 1.40
CA LYS A 67 -18.11 17.76 2.07
C LYS A 67 -18.93 16.74 1.29
N GLU A 68 -18.59 15.47 1.42
CA GLU A 68 -19.29 14.34 0.79
C GLU A 68 -19.96 13.48 1.86
N PRO A 69 -21.03 12.75 1.52
CA PRO A 69 -21.71 11.86 2.49
C PRO A 69 -20.78 10.82 3.11
N ILE A 70 -19.73 10.44 2.40
CA ILE A 70 -18.70 9.50 2.83
C ILE A 70 -17.34 10.15 2.65
N LEU A 71 -16.61 10.33 3.73
CA LEU A 71 -15.24 10.81 3.72
C LEU A 71 -14.30 9.62 3.48
N GLN A 72 -13.40 9.76 2.52
CA GLN A 72 -12.44 8.73 2.17
C GLN A 72 -11.04 9.12 2.66
N PHE A 73 -10.44 8.24 3.44
CA PHE A 73 -9.08 8.38 3.91
C PHE A 73 -8.24 7.16 3.47
N LYS A 74 -6.97 7.40 3.19
CA LYS A 74 -5.98 6.35 2.94
C LYS A 74 -5.03 6.30 4.13
N PHE A 75 -4.86 5.12 4.71
CA PHE A 75 -3.82 4.90 5.70
C PHE A 75 -2.50 4.65 4.97
N ARG A 76 -1.51 5.52 5.18
CA ARG A 76 -0.26 5.51 4.43
C ARG A 76 0.94 5.78 5.33
N ALA A 77 2.10 5.24 4.97
CA ALA A 77 3.36 5.67 5.56
C ALA A 77 3.64 7.12 5.13
N LYS A 78 3.92 7.95 6.11
CA LYS A 78 4.22 9.37 5.95
C LYS A 78 5.71 9.65 6.11
N PHE A 79 6.36 8.93 7.00
CA PHE A 79 7.77 9.03 7.26
C PHE A 79 8.42 7.66 7.03
N TYR A 80 9.61 7.65 6.50
CA TYR A 80 10.39 6.44 6.25
C TYR A 80 11.63 6.48 7.12
N PRO A 81 12.03 5.35 7.74
CA PRO A 81 13.28 5.26 8.49
C PRO A 81 14.48 5.37 7.55
N GLU A 82 15.61 5.83 8.06
CA GLU A 82 16.87 5.83 7.32
C GLU A 82 17.42 4.40 7.21
N ASP A 83 17.38 3.65 8.30
CA ASP A 83 17.76 2.24 8.34
C ASP A 83 16.56 1.37 8.76
N VAL A 84 16.03 0.65 7.77
CA VAL A 84 14.87 -0.25 7.95
C VAL A 84 15.19 -1.40 8.91
N ALA A 85 16.43 -1.91 8.88
CA ALA A 85 16.81 -3.08 9.67
C ALA A 85 16.99 -2.74 11.15
N GLU A 86 17.47 -1.53 11.44
CA GLU A 86 17.74 -1.08 12.81
C GLU A 86 16.51 -0.40 13.46
N GLU A 87 15.74 0.34 12.69
CA GLU A 87 14.69 1.20 13.23
C GLU A 87 13.30 0.53 13.30
N ILE A 88 13.00 -0.44 12.43
CA ILE A 88 11.70 -1.11 12.43
C ILE A 88 11.75 -2.39 13.26
N ILE A 89 10.88 -2.45 14.26
CA ILE A 89 10.82 -3.56 15.22
C ILE A 89 9.72 -4.56 14.84
N GLN A 90 8.60 -4.08 14.29
CA GLN A 90 7.44 -4.93 14.06
C GLN A 90 7.33 -5.41 12.61
N ASP A 91 7.10 -6.70 12.41
CA ASP A 91 6.82 -7.30 11.10
C ASP A 91 5.62 -6.65 10.39
N VAL A 92 4.61 -6.23 11.15
CA VAL A 92 3.44 -5.55 10.57
C VAL A 92 3.83 -4.21 9.95
N THR A 93 4.76 -3.50 10.54
CA THR A 93 5.31 -2.24 10.03
C THR A 93 6.05 -2.48 8.71
N LEU A 94 6.97 -3.46 8.68
CA LEU A 94 7.67 -3.88 7.45
C LEU A 94 6.70 -4.25 6.34
N ARG A 95 5.66 -5.03 6.66
CA ARG A 95 4.62 -5.41 5.70
C ARG A 95 3.86 -4.21 5.13
N LEU A 96 3.53 -3.23 5.95
CA LEU A 96 2.86 -2.01 5.52
C LEU A 96 3.74 -1.17 4.59
N PHE A 97 5.02 -0.99 4.93
CA PHE A 97 6.00 -0.33 4.05
C PHE A 97 6.14 -1.07 2.72
N TYR A 98 6.36 -2.38 2.77
CA TYR A 98 6.46 -3.21 1.58
C TYR A 98 5.23 -3.06 0.66
N LEU A 99 4.02 -3.14 1.21
CA LEU A 99 2.79 -3.03 0.44
C LEU A 99 2.63 -1.65 -0.19
N GLN A 100 2.99 -0.59 0.53
CA GLN A 100 2.93 0.77 0.00
C GLN A 100 3.95 1.00 -1.11
N VAL A 101 5.20 0.64 -0.92
CA VAL A 101 6.26 0.79 -1.93
C VAL A 101 5.91 -0.03 -3.17
N LYS A 102 5.45 -1.26 -2.99
CA LYS A 102 4.97 -2.11 -4.09
C LYS A 102 3.83 -1.43 -4.86
N ASP A 103 2.84 -0.87 -4.18
CA ASP A 103 1.70 -0.19 -4.82
C ASP A 103 2.16 1.05 -5.59
N LEU A 104 3.06 1.86 -5.03
CA LEU A 104 3.63 3.06 -5.67
C LEU A 104 4.42 2.73 -6.94
N ILE A 105 5.19 1.65 -6.93
CA ILE A 105 5.94 1.18 -8.10
C ILE A 105 4.97 0.64 -9.16
N LEU A 106 4.02 -0.20 -8.76
CA LEU A 106 3.07 -0.81 -9.70
C LEU A 106 2.09 0.20 -10.33
N SER A 107 1.82 1.33 -9.66
CA SER A 107 0.99 2.42 -10.17
C SER A 107 1.77 3.47 -10.98
N ASP A 108 3.09 3.30 -11.10
CA ASP A 108 4.01 4.29 -11.69
C ASP A 108 4.01 5.67 -10.96
N GLU A 109 3.52 5.74 -9.72
CA GLU A 109 3.66 6.93 -8.86
C GLU A 109 5.13 7.16 -8.47
N VAL A 110 5.90 6.08 -8.36
CA VAL A 110 7.35 6.09 -8.20
C VAL A 110 7.99 5.36 -9.38
N TYR A 111 8.87 6.05 -10.09
CA TYR A 111 9.60 5.45 -11.19
C TYR A 111 10.56 4.36 -10.69
N CYS A 112 10.47 3.19 -11.29
CA CYS A 112 11.38 2.07 -11.06
C CYS A 112 11.92 1.59 -12.41
N PRO A 113 13.24 1.53 -12.63
CA PRO A 113 13.83 0.98 -13.85
C PRO A 113 13.30 -0.44 -14.13
N PRO A 114 13.16 -0.83 -15.41
CA PRO A 114 12.56 -2.12 -15.76
C PRO A 114 13.28 -3.33 -15.16
N ASP A 115 14.60 -3.35 -15.18
CA ASP A 115 15.44 -4.38 -14.58
C ASP A 115 15.23 -4.49 -13.07
N GLN A 116 15.16 -3.37 -12.38
CA GLN A 116 14.86 -3.31 -10.95
C GLN A 116 13.42 -3.77 -10.66
N ALA A 117 12.46 -3.39 -11.51
CA ALA A 117 11.08 -3.82 -11.35
C ALA A 117 10.95 -5.35 -11.46
N VAL A 118 11.68 -5.98 -12.40
CA VAL A 118 11.73 -7.44 -12.55
C VAL A 118 12.37 -8.10 -11.33
N LEU A 119 13.48 -7.55 -10.82
CA LEU A 119 14.13 -8.06 -9.61
C LEU A 119 13.20 -7.99 -8.40
N LEU A 120 12.51 -6.85 -8.20
CA LEU A 120 11.54 -6.70 -7.11
C LEU A 120 10.33 -7.62 -7.26
N ALA A 121 9.89 -7.88 -8.50
CA ALA A 121 8.85 -8.85 -8.79
C ALA A 121 9.26 -10.27 -8.39
N SER A 122 10.52 -10.66 -8.64
CA SER A 122 11.05 -11.98 -8.25
C SER A 122 11.05 -12.15 -6.73
N TYR A 123 11.49 -11.15 -5.97
CA TYR A 123 11.40 -11.17 -4.51
C TYR A 123 9.96 -11.23 -4.01
N ALA A 124 9.04 -10.49 -4.65
CA ALA A 124 7.63 -10.54 -4.30
C ALA A 124 7.01 -11.91 -4.54
N MET A 125 7.45 -12.61 -5.58
CA MET A 125 7.06 -14.00 -5.88
C MET A 125 7.61 -14.96 -4.84
N GLN A 126 8.89 -14.89 -4.54
CA GLN A 126 9.53 -15.72 -3.51
C GLN A 126 8.83 -15.56 -2.17
N ALA A 127 8.52 -14.32 -1.76
CA ALA A 127 7.83 -14.04 -0.51
C ALA A 127 6.38 -14.57 -0.47
N LYS A 128 5.72 -14.68 -1.62
CA LYS A 128 4.32 -15.13 -1.72
C LYS A 128 4.18 -16.64 -1.87
N TYR A 129 5.02 -17.24 -2.69
CA TYR A 129 4.89 -18.63 -3.13
C TYR A 129 5.97 -19.55 -2.55
N GLY A 130 7.04 -18.98 -1.98
CA GLY A 130 8.21 -19.75 -1.57
C GLY A 130 9.06 -20.19 -2.74
N ASP A 131 9.80 -21.30 -2.56
CA ASP A 131 10.67 -21.84 -3.57
C ASP A 131 9.89 -22.40 -4.76
N TYR A 132 10.50 -22.32 -5.96
CA TYR A 132 9.90 -22.86 -7.16
C TYR A 132 9.73 -24.37 -7.08
N LEU A 133 8.51 -24.83 -7.28
CA LEU A 133 8.14 -26.24 -7.35
C LEU A 133 7.44 -26.50 -8.70
N LYS A 134 8.10 -27.28 -9.57
CA LYS A 134 7.64 -27.55 -10.94
C LYS A 134 6.20 -28.08 -11.01
N ASP A 135 5.81 -28.88 -10.03
CA ASP A 135 4.47 -29.50 -10.00
C ASP A 135 3.36 -28.57 -9.49
N LYS A 136 3.74 -27.45 -8.84
CA LYS A 136 2.80 -26.49 -8.25
C LYS A 136 2.73 -25.18 -9.04
N HIS A 137 3.84 -24.75 -9.61
CA HIS A 137 3.96 -23.48 -10.33
C HIS A 137 3.80 -23.70 -11.84
N LEU A 138 2.57 -24.03 -12.24
CA LEU A 138 2.22 -24.25 -13.64
C LEU A 138 2.15 -22.93 -14.42
N PRO A 139 2.30 -22.95 -15.76
CA PRO A 139 2.04 -21.79 -16.60
C PRO A 139 0.67 -21.18 -16.28
N GLY A 140 0.59 -19.86 -16.13
CA GLY A 140 -0.62 -19.16 -15.76
C GLY A 140 -0.86 -18.98 -14.25
N THR A 141 -0.07 -19.59 -13.36
CA THR A 141 -0.17 -19.38 -11.90
C THR A 141 -0.08 -17.90 -11.52
N LEU A 142 0.68 -17.12 -12.29
CA LEU A 142 0.91 -15.69 -12.05
C LEU A 142 -0.09 -14.77 -12.74
N ALA A 143 -1.00 -15.31 -13.54
CA ALA A 143 -1.94 -14.51 -14.37
C ALA A 143 -2.78 -13.52 -13.56
N ASN A 144 -3.07 -13.86 -12.30
CA ASN A 144 -3.86 -13.02 -11.39
C ASN A 144 -2.99 -12.10 -10.50
N ASP A 145 -1.68 -12.15 -10.64
CA ASP A 145 -0.78 -11.35 -9.84
C ASP A 145 -0.30 -10.11 -10.58
N ARG A 146 -0.53 -8.96 -9.98
CA ARG A 146 0.05 -7.71 -10.45
C ARG A 146 1.49 -7.63 -9.93
N LEU A 147 2.46 -7.98 -10.78
CA LEU A 147 3.88 -8.08 -10.41
C LEU A 147 4.71 -6.94 -10.97
N LEU A 148 4.37 -6.43 -12.16
CA LEU A 148 5.10 -5.38 -12.86
C LEU A 148 4.21 -4.18 -13.18
N PRO A 149 4.79 -2.96 -13.26
CA PRO A 149 4.11 -1.82 -13.81
C PRO A 149 3.66 -2.06 -15.27
N GLN A 150 2.53 -1.49 -15.67
CA GLN A 150 2.01 -1.65 -17.02
C GLN A 150 2.98 -1.14 -18.09
N ARG A 151 3.72 -0.08 -17.79
CA ARG A 151 4.79 0.46 -18.62
C ARG A 151 5.85 -0.59 -18.97
N VAL A 152 6.30 -1.35 -17.97
CA VAL A 152 7.32 -2.39 -18.16
C VAL A 152 6.78 -3.54 -18.99
N LEU A 153 5.55 -3.99 -18.73
CA LEU A 153 4.87 -5.01 -19.53
C LEU A 153 4.77 -4.59 -21.00
N ASN A 154 4.38 -3.35 -21.26
CA ASN A 154 4.22 -2.83 -22.61
C ASN A 154 5.58 -2.71 -23.35
N GLN A 155 6.62 -2.25 -22.65
CA GLN A 155 7.96 -2.09 -23.21
C GLN A 155 8.55 -3.40 -23.71
N PHE A 156 8.36 -4.47 -22.98
CA PHE A 156 8.92 -5.78 -23.34
C PHE A 156 7.92 -6.69 -24.06
N LYS A 157 6.71 -6.20 -24.36
CA LYS A 157 5.60 -6.99 -24.92
C LYS A 157 5.38 -8.30 -24.12
N MET A 158 5.59 -8.24 -22.81
CA MET A 158 5.50 -9.37 -21.93
C MET A 158 4.05 -9.77 -21.74
N ASN A 159 3.75 -11.01 -22.07
CA ASN A 159 2.50 -11.65 -21.69
C ASN A 159 2.75 -12.44 -20.38
N ILE A 160 2.10 -12.03 -19.29
CA ILE A 160 2.26 -12.68 -17.97
C ILE A 160 1.95 -14.19 -18.02
N ASN A 161 1.10 -14.61 -18.97
CA ASN A 161 0.78 -16.04 -19.16
C ASN A 161 1.94 -16.85 -19.75
N GLU A 162 2.94 -16.19 -20.34
CA GLU A 162 4.10 -16.79 -20.97
C GLU A 162 5.35 -16.77 -20.09
N TRP A 163 5.22 -16.23 -18.87
CA TRP A 163 6.34 -16.26 -17.93
C TRP A 163 6.66 -17.70 -17.58
N ASN A 164 7.69 -18.20 -18.20
CA ASN A 164 8.36 -19.40 -17.74
C ASN A 164 9.15 -18.96 -16.51
N ILE A 165 8.79 -19.52 -15.37
CA ILE A 165 9.55 -19.37 -14.13
C ILE A 165 10.86 -20.12 -14.37
N VAL A 166 11.93 -19.38 -14.61
CA VAL A 166 13.29 -19.91 -14.72
C VAL A 166 13.93 -19.86 -13.35
#